data_6940c5343e04117e34882e0745932c7e
#
_entry.id   6940c5343e04117e34882e0745932c7e
#
_cell.length_a   1.000
_cell.length_b   1.000
_cell.length_c   1.000
_cell.angle_alpha   90.00
_cell.angle_beta   90.00
_cell.angle_gamma   90.00
#
_symmetry.space_group_name_H-M   'P 1'
#
loop_
_entity.id
_entity.type
_entity.pdbx_description
1 polymer ?
#
loop_
_entity_poly.entity_id
_entity_poly.type
_entity_poly.pdbx_seq_one_letter_code
_entity_poly.pdbx_strand_id
1 'polypeptide(L)'
;MRCRMLDSLLGKTELKKRIAKLEDENERLGNQLKAEQKRRADASTAKQEAEERVNRLEDRIADLEGQLEQAESDDDLTYRYREDVAGDRRETVLDRLRSVATDAEGVLTAYVDGELPEPVIGTLGDRTPLARRAAPCLVGADDAGLVGAALDPPVPPGTFCDWDDHVALERSWFAPQGRYALALVRADLFAVGVYEGTERVDFSGFESDVKGQHSKGGYSQSRFERLRDEQVREHLDDCRMVLRTLRGDVDRLFLAGDRKAIEALDEPADAVAAVDATGAPEAALGTAFHDFWTTRVYGL
;
A
#
# COMPACT_ATOMS: atom_id res chain seq x y z
N MET A 1 37.02 21.77 80.91
CA MET A 1 36.65 20.42 80.43
C MET A 1 35.28 20.30 79.74
N ARG A 2 34.40 21.29 79.85
CA ARG A 2 33.03 21.22 79.25
C ARG A 2 32.93 21.46 77.73
N CYS A 3 33.84 22.21 77.10
CA CYS A 3 33.80 22.47 75.63
C CYS A 3 34.14 21.22 74.75
N ARG A 4 35.07 20.36 75.18
CA ARG A 4 35.46 19.16 74.36
C ARG A 4 34.34 18.10 74.31
N MET A 5 33.45 18.05 75.29
CA MET A 5 32.32 17.09 75.26
C MET A 5 31.18 17.56 74.32
N LEU A 6 30.98 18.85 74.19
CA LEU A 6 30.00 19.41 73.27
C LEU A 6 30.39 19.23 71.80
N ASP A 7 31.66 19.43 71.46
CA ASP A 7 32.18 19.20 70.10
C ASP A 7 32.09 17.73 69.66
N SER A 8 32.34 16.79 70.57
CA SER A 8 32.17 15.37 70.26
C SER A 8 30.70 14.94 70.07
N LEU A 9 29.78 15.58 70.79
CA LEU A 9 28.34 15.36 70.65
C LEU A 9 27.76 15.98 69.35
N LEU A 10 28.23 17.19 68.97
CA LEU A 10 27.92 17.84 67.73
C LEU A 10 28.41 17.11 66.51
N GLY A 11 29.69 16.61 66.54
CA GLY A 11 30.27 15.80 65.48
C GLY A 11 29.56 14.44 65.33
N LYS A 12 29.14 13.83 66.43
CA LYS A 12 28.43 12.58 66.45
C LYS A 12 27.00 12.72 65.88
N THR A 13 26.36 13.84 66.11
CA THR A 13 25.02 14.18 65.56
C THR A 13 25.09 14.46 64.08
N GLU A 14 26.12 15.16 63.62
CA GLU A 14 26.38 15.42 62.19
C GLU A 14 26.68 14.12 61.42
N LEU A 15 27.53 13.28 62.02
CA LEU A 15 27.81 11.95 61.45
C LEU A 15 26.57 11.06 61.35
N LYS A 16 25.71 11.06 62.37
CA LYS A 16 24.46 10.31 62.34
C LYS A 16 23.53 10.82 61.25
N LYS A 17 23.39 12.15 61.09
CA LYS A 17 22.61 12.74 59.99
C LYS A 17 23.18 12.35 58.59
N ARG A 18 24.49 12.32 58.47
CA ARG A 18 25.17 11.94 57.22
C ARG A 18 24.99 10.47 56.92
N ILE A 19 25.06 9.60 57.93
CA ILE A 19 24.80 8.15 57.79
C ILE A 19 23.35 7.95 57.36
N ALA A 20 22.36 8.54 58.00
CA ALA A 20 20.96 8.42 57.63
C ALA A 20 20.71 8.91 56.19
N LYS A 21 21.35 10.00 55.76
CA LYS A 21 21.21 10.51 54.40
C LYS A 21 21.85 9.55 53.38
N LEU A 22 22.96 8.93 53.69
CA LEU A 22 23.62 7.95 52.83
C LEU A 22 22.85 6.63 52.80
N GLU A 23 22.21 6.24 53.89
CA GLU A 23 21.32 5.07 53.94
C GLU A 23 20.09 5.26 53.04
N ASP A 24 19.42 6.43 53.12
CA ASP A 24 18.30 6.80 52.25
C ASP A 24 18.72 6.86 50.75
N GLU A 25 19.92 7.39 50.50
CA GLU A 25 20.45 7.47 49.12
C GLU A 25 20.80 6.07 48.58
N ASN A 26 21.35 5.19 49.41
CA ASN A 26 21.62 3.80 49.07
C ASN A 26 20.33 3.00 48.81
N GLU A 27 19.31 3.20 49.64
CA GLU A 27 18.01 2.56 49.43
C GLU A 27 17.36 3.02 48.12
N ARG A 28 17.40 4.33 47.84
CA ARG A 28 16.92 4.92 46.59
C ARG A 28 17.66 4.37 45.38
N LEU A 29 19.00 4.32 45.44
CA LEU A 29 19.82 3.79 44.34
C LEU A 29 19.61 2.28 44.16
N GLY A 30 19.42 1.55 45.26
CA GLY A 30 19.09 0.11 45.23
C GLY A 30 17.73 -0.13 44.54
N ASN A 31 16.73 0.69 44.82
CA ASN A 31 15.42 0.60 44.16
C ASN A 31 15.49 0.99 42.68
N GLN A 32 16.29 2.01 42.35
CA GLN A 32 16.54 2.39 40.94
C GLN A 32 17.26 1.28 40.16
N LEU A 33 18.27 0.66 40.78
CA LEU A 33 19.02 -0.45 40.17
C LEU A 33 18.11 -1.65 39.91
N LYS A 34 17.25 -2.02 40.88
CA LYS A 34 16.29 -3.10 40.69
C LYS A 34 15.28 -2.81 39.57
N ALA A 35 14.78 -1.58 39.51
CA ALA A 35 13.88 -1.17 38.46
C ALA A 35 14.53 -1.20 37.07
N GLU A 36 15.81 -0.76 36.98
CA GLU A 36 16.56 -0.79 35.73
C GLU A 36 16.92 -2.21 35.30
N GLN A 37 17.28 -3.09 36.25
CA GLN A 37 17.53 -4.50 35.98
C GLN A 37 16.25 -5.19 35.44
N LYS A 38 15.09 -4.89 36.02
CA LYS A 38 13.82 -5.41 35.53
C LYS A 38 13.53 -4.94 34.12
N ARG A 39 13.71 -3.64 33.85
CA ARG A 39 13.51 -3.08 32.49
C ARG A 39 14.46 -3.73 31.46
N ARG A 40 15.72 -3.98 31.84
CA ARG A 40 16.67 -4.68 30.95
C ARG A 40 16.26 -6.12 30.68
N ALA A 41 15.77 -6.83 31.71
CA ALA A 41 15.25 -8.19 31.54
C ALA A 41 14.03 -8.21 30.62
N ASP A 42 13.06 -7.32 30.87
CA ASP A 42 11.85 -7.22 30.05
C ASP A 42 12.19 -6.84 28.58
N ALA A 43 13.16 -5.91 28.37
CA ALA A 43 13.63 -5.54 27.06
C ALA A 43 14.38 -6.66 26.33
N SER A 44 15.16 -7.48 27.08
CA SER A 44 15.84 -8.64 26.53
C SER A 44 14.87 -9.71 26.08
N THR A 45 13.82 -9.98 26.88
CA THR A 45 12.74 -10.92 26.51
C THR A 45 11.99 -10.44 25.28
N ALA A 46 11.59 -9.17 25.25
CA ALA A 46 10.90 -8.59 24.09
C ALA A 46 11.76 -8.62 22.81
N LYS A 47 13.08 -8.42 22.96
CA LYS A 47 14.01 -8.55 21.84
C LYS A 47 14.08 -9.99 21.32
N GLN A 48 14.19 -10.98 22.22
CA GLN A 48 14.17 -12.39 21.82
C GLN A 48 12.88 -12.79 21.11
N GLU A 49 11.72 -12.39 21.64
CA GLU A 49 10.44 -12.64 21.01
C GLU A 49 10.32 -11.99 19.62
N ALA A 50 10.89 -10.78 19.45
CA ALA A 50 10.94 -10.10 18.16
C ALA A 50 11.89 -10.81 17.17
N GLU A 51 13.06 -11.24 17.61
CA GLU A 51 14.01 -12.02 16.79
C GLU A 51 13.43 -13.37 16.36
N GLU A 52 12.74 -14.09 17.26
CA GLU A 52 12.03 -15.32 16.91
C GLU A 52 10.88 -15.09 15.93
N ARG A 53 10.24 -13.92 15.99
CA ARG A 53 9.19 -13.56 15.04
C ARG A 53 9.77 -13.22 13.67
N VAL A 54 10.90 -12.52 13.62
CA VAL A 54 11.63 -12.23 12.38
C VAL A 54 12.06 -13.54 11.71
N ASN A 55 12.70 -14.45 12.44
CA ASN A 55 13.13 -15.73 11.89
C ASN A 55 11.96 -16.53 11.33
N ARG A 56 10.82 -16.60 12.06
CA ARG A 56 9.61 -17.27 11.56
C ARG A 56 9.03 -16.63 10.29
N LEU A 57 9.16 -15.32 10.15
CA LEU A 57 8.71 -14.61 8.95
C LEU A 57 9.69 -14.83 7.79
N GLU A 58 10.99 -14.85 8.05
CA GLU A 58 12.02 -15.18 7.06
C GLU A 58 11.88 -16.61 6.55
N ASP A 59 11.66 -17.59 7.45
CA ASP A 59 11.38 -18.98 7.09
C ASP A 59 10.11 -19.07 6.22
N ARG A 60 9.07 -18.31 6.57
CA ARG A 60 7.82 -18.29 5.81
C ARG A 60 7.97 -17.65 4.44
N ILE A 61 8.79 -16.60 4.33
CA ILE A 61 9.13 -15.97 3.04
C ILE A 61 9.88 -16.97 2.16
N ALA A 62 10.91 -17.64 2.70
CA ALA A 62 11.67 -18.65 1.97
C ALA A 62 10.80 -19.84 1.51
N ASP A 63 9.85 -20.27 2.35
CA ASP A 63 8.89 -21.33 2.00
C ASP A 63 7.94 -20.87 0.88
N LEU A 64 7.43 -19.65 0.96
CA LEU A 64 6.57 -19.08 -0.09
C LEU A 64 7.33 -18.81 -1.39
N GLU A 65 8.56 -18.34 -1.33
CA GLU A 65 9.43 -18.15 -2.49
C GLU A 65 9.73 -19.51 -3.15
N GLY A 66 10.03 -20.56 -2.37
CA GLY A 66 10.21 -21.92 -2.87
C GLY A 66 8.95 -22.51 -3.49
N GLN A 67 7.77 -22.24 -2.93
CA GLN A 67 6.48 -22.63 -3.51
C GLN A 67 6.20 -21.87 -4.82
N LEU A 68 6.60 -20.61 -4.89
CA LEU A 68 6.47 -19.78 -6.09
C LEU A 68 7.40 -20.28 -7.21
N GLU A 69 8.66 -20.59 -6.89
CA GLU A 69 9.62 -21.20 -7.82
C GLU A 69 9.17 -22.58 -8.29
N GLN A 70 8.60 -23.41 -7.40
CA GLN A 70 8.02 -24.71 -7.78
C GLN A 70 6.78 -24.55 -8.66
N ALA A 71 5.87 -23.61 -8.34
CA ALA A 71 4.71 -23.32 -9.16
C ALA A 71 5.10 -22.76 -10.54
N GLU A 72 6.20 -21.97 -10.60
CA GLU A 72 6.76 -21.48 -11.87
C GLU A 72 7.50 -22.58 -12.66
N SER A 73 8.09 -23.57 -11.99
CA SER A 73 8.78 -24.70 -12.65
C SER A 73 7.85 -25.84 -13.08
N ASP A 74 6.70 -26.00 -12.44
CA ASP A 74 5.68 -26.98 -12.85
C ASP A 74 4.82 -26.50 -14.04
N ASP A 75 4.87 -25.20 -14.36
CA ASP A 75 4.18 -24.60 -15.50
C ASP A 75 5.23 -23.96 -16.42
N ASP A 76 5.70 -24.71 -17.40
CA ASP A 76 6.67 -24.32 -18.46
C ASP A 76 6.14 -23.14 -19.33
N LEU A 77 4.97 -22.59 -18.94
CA LEU A 77 4.27 -21.51 -19.64
C LEU A 77 4.71 -20.13 -19.12
N THR A 78 5.41 -19.42 -20.00
CA THR A 78 5.80 -18.02 -19.76
C THR A 78 5.06 -17.07 -20.70
N TYR A 79 4.83 -15.84 -20.22
CA TYR A 79 4.30 -14.79 -21.11
C TYR A 79 5.29 -14.53 -22.24
N ARG A 80 4.79 -14.46 -23.47
CA ARG A 80 5.60 -14.07 -24.64
C ARG A 80 6.07 -12.62 -24.55
N TYR A 81 5.32 -11.80 -23.81
CA TYR A 81 5.54 -10.38 -23.64
C TYR A 81 4.95 -9.93 -22.31
N ARG A 82 5.65 -9.02 -21.61
CA ARG A 82 5.15 -8.33 -20.41
C ARG A 82 5.76 -6.94 -20.38
N GLU A 83 4.91 -5.92 -20.35
CA GLU A 83 5.35 -4.53 -20.28
C GLU A 83 4.31 -3.70 -19.53
N ASP A 84 4.79 -2.74 -18.72
CA ASP A 84 3.98 -1.70 -18.12
C ASP A 84 4.02 -0.49 -19.07
N VAL A 85 2.87 -0.14 -19.65
CA VAL A 85 2.76 0.88 -20.70
C VAL A 85 1.93 2.07 -20.24
N ALA A 86 2.41 3.29 -20.55
CA ALA A 86 1.72 4.54 -20.25
C ALA A 86 1.82 5.51 -21.46
N GLY A 87 1.00 6.57 -21.47
CA GLY A 87 1.02 7.61 -22.47
C GLY A 87 0.94 7.08 -23.92
N ASP A 88 1.80 7.61 -24.81
CA ASP A 88 1.82 7.26 -26.24
C ASP A 88 2.13 5.77 -26.49
N ARG A 89 2.95 5.16 -25.63
CA ARG A 89 3.26 3.73 -25.75
C ARG A 89 2.02 2.88 -25.53
N ARG A 90 1.20 3.22 -24.54
CA ARG A 90 -0.07 2.55 -24.27
C ARG A 90 -1.01 2.71 -25.48
N GLU A 91 -1.20 3.91 -25.99
CA GLU A 91 -2.06 4.14 -27.17
C GLU A 91 -1.58 3.29 -28.37
N THR A 92 -0.27 3.24 -28.61
CA THR A 92 0.31 2.42 -29.69
C THR A 92 -0.01 0.94 -29.51
N VAL A 93 0.03 0.41 -28.29
CA VAL A 93 -0.28 -1.01 -28.02
C VAL A 93 -1.78 -1.28 -28.18
N LEU A 94 -2.62 -0.40 -27.64
CA LEU A 94 -4.07 -0.52 -27.77
C LEU A 94 -4.53 -0.41 -29.23
N ASP A 95 -3.95 0.48 -30.02
CA ASP A 95 -4.28 0.62 -31.45
C ASP A 95 -3.90 -0.63 -32.25
N ARG A 96 -2.77 -1.27 -31.90
CA ARG A 96 -2.42 -2.58 -32.53
C ARG A 96 -3.44 -3.66 -32.19
N LEU A 97 -3.90 -3.73 -30.94
CA LEU A 97 -4.93 -4.69 -30.57
C LEU A 97 -6.27 -4.39 -31.24
N ARG A 98 -6.65 -3.10 -31.35
CA ARG A 98 -7.86 -2.67 -32.10
C ARG A 98 -7.78 -2.96 -33.59
N SER A 99 -6.56 -3.02 -34.16
CA SER A 99 -6.37 -3.31 -35.58
C SER A 99 -6.58 -4.78 -35.94
N VAL A 100 -6.73 -5.65 -34.93
CA VAL A 100 -7.11 -7.05 -35.17
C VAL A 100 -8.57 -7.07 -35.55
N ALA A 101 -8.83 -7.51 -36.79
CA ALA A 101 -10.16 -7.65 -37.34
C ALA A 101 -10.36 -9.03 -37.93
N THR A 102 -11.51 -9.64 -37.70
CA THR A 102 -11.88 -10.97 -38.15
C THR A 102 -13.28 -10.94 -38.75
N ASP A 103 -13.81 -12.10 -39.09
CA ASP A 103 -15.25 -12.25 -39.35
C ASP A 103 -16.02 -12.13 -38.02
N ALA A 104 -17.34 -12.00 -38.12
CA ALA A 104 -18.21 -11.95 -36.95
C ALA A 104 -17.95 -13.17 -36.02
N GLU A 105 -17.88 -12.89 -34.70
CA GLU A 105 -17.57 -13.90 -33.68
C GLU A 105 -16.16 -14.54 -33.78
N GLY A 106 -15.19 -13.87 -34.44
CA GLY A 106 -13.82 -14.36 -34.54
C GLY A 106 -12.89 -13.85 -33.47
N VAL A 107 -13.31 -12.87 -32.64
CA VAL A 107 -12.52 -12.34 -31.51
C VAL A 107 -13.34 -12.41 -30.23
N LEU A 108 -12.79 -13.06 -29.22
CA LEU A 108 -13.31 -13.06 -27.86
C LEU A 108 -12.68 -11.90 -27.08
N THR A 109 -13.52 -11.09 -26.44
CA THR A 109 -13.06 -10.15 -25.41
C THR A 109 -13.80 -10.42 -24.10
N ALA A 110 -13.05 -10.55 -23.00
CA ALA A 110 -13.64 -10.78 -21.69
C ALA A 110 -12.88 -10.00 -20.60
N TYR A 111 -13.61 -9.34 -19.70
CA TYR A 111 -13.01 -8.89 -18.45
C TYR A 111 -13.30 -9.92 -17.36
N VAL A 112 -12.23 -10.42 -16.76
CA VAL A 112 -12.26 -11.49 -15.77
C VAL A 112 -11.69 -10.99 -14.44
N ASP A 113 -12.48 -11.16 -13.39
CA ASP A 113 -12.10 -10.83 -12.01
C ASP A 113 -12.27 -12.10 -11.15
N GLY A 114 -11.26 -13.00 -11.26
CA GLY A 114 -11.24 -14.28 -10.56
C GLY A 114 -11.41 -15.47 -11.49
N GLU A 115 -12.59 -16.13 -11.50
CA GLU A 115 -12.81 -17.34 -12.27
C GLU A 115 -12.96 -17.05 -13.76
N LEU A 116 -12.27 -17.84 -14.60
CA LEU A 116 -12.30 -17.65 -16.05
C LEU A 116 -13.57 -18.28 -16.65
N PRO A 117 -14.31 -17.54 -17.49
CA PRO A 117 -15.44 -18.08 -18.24
C PRO A 117 -15.03 -19.21 -19.20
N GLU A 118 -15.94 -20.17 -19.43
CA GLU A 118 -15.73 -21.29 -20.33
C GLU A 118 -15.26 -20.87 -21.75
N PRO A 119 -15.83 -19.84 -22.39
CA PRO A 119 -15.34 -19.38 -23.69
C PRO A 119 -13.86 -18.95 -23.66
N VAL A 120 -13.40 -18.30 -22.60
CA VAL A 120 -12.00 -17.90 -22.44
C VAL A 120 -11.10 -19.13 -22.32
N ILE A 121 -11.53 -20.14 -21.53
CA ILE A 121 -10.81 -21.41 -21.36
C ILE A 121 -10.70 -22.13 -22.70
N GLY A 122 -11.79 -22.25 -23.44
CA GLY A 122 -11.85 -22.91 -24.73
C GLY A 122 -10.98 -22.24 -25.80
N THR A 123 -10.98 -20.90 -25.84
CA THR A 123 -10.20 -20.13 -26.83
C THR A 123 -8.70 -20.14 -26.51
N LEU A 124 -8.33 -19.99 -25.24
CA LEU A 124 -6.92 -19.96 -24.83
C LEU A 124 -6.28 -21.35 -24.77
N GLY A 125 -7.07 -22.41 -24.55
CA GLY A 125 -6.56 -23.78 -24.42
C GLY A 125 -5.43 -23.89 -23.38
N ASP A 126 -4.26 -24.38 -23.82
CA ASP A 126 -3.08 -24.56 -22.96
C ASP A 126 -2.54 -23.24 -22.37
N ARG A 127 -2.94 -22.08 -22.88
CA ARG A 127 -2.53 -20.76 -22.36
C ARG A 127 -3.43 -20.23 -21.25
N THR A 128 -4.51 -20.93 -20.93
CA THR A 128 -5.46 -20.57 -19.84
C THR A 128 -4.77 -20.25 -18.51
N PRO A 129 -3.72 -20.97 -18.05
CA PRO A 129 -3.01 -20.63 -16.82
C PRO A 129 -2.38 -19.24 -16.84
N LEU A 130 -1.94 -18.75 -18.01
CA LEU A 130 -1.38 -17.40 -18.15
C LEU A 130 -2.44 -16.33 -17.88
N ALA A 131 -3.64 -16.46 -18.45
CA ALA A 131 -4.73 -15.54 -18.20
C ALA A 131 -5.19 -15.57 -16.72
N ARG A 132 -5.21 -16.76 -16.10
CA ARG A 132 -5.53 -16.91 -14.68
C ARG A 132 -4.51 -16.20 -13.78
N ARG A 133 -3.21 -16.25 -14.12
CA ARG A 133 -2.15 -15.53 -13.38
C ARG A 133 -2.21 -14.01 -13.60
N ALA A 134 -2.73 -13.55 -14.75
CA ALA A 134 -2.89 -12.13 -15.05
C ALA A 134 -4.15 -11.52 -14.43
N ALA A 135 -5.13 -12.32 -14.01
CA ALA A 135 -6.39 -11.83 -13.43
C ALA A 135 -6.17 -11.04 -12.12
N PRO A 136 -6.96 -9.96 -11.86
CA PRO A 136 -8.03 -9.46 -12.73
C PRO A 136 -7.50 -8.80 -14.00
N CYS A 137 -8.08 -9.11 -15.16
CA CYS A 137 -7.59 -8.58 -16.44
C CYS A 137 -8.65 -8.61 -17.55
N LEU A 138 -8.42 -7.81 -18.57
CA LEU A 138 -9.12 -7.88 -19.85
C LEU A 138 -8.37 -8.85 -20.75
N VAL A 139 -9.01 -9.92 -21.19
CA VAL A 139 -8.47 -10.90 -22.13
C VAL A 139 -9.03 -10.59 -23.53
N GLY A 140 -8.14 -10.51 -24.52
CA GLY A 140 -8.50 -10.48 -25.94
C GLY A 140 -7.81 -11.64 -26.67
N ALA A 141 -8.58 -12.47 -27.37
CA ALA A 141 -8.05 -13.60 -28.11
C ALA A 141 -8.87 -13.86 -29.38
N ASP A 142 -8.20 -14.24 -30.49
CA ASP A 142 -8.87 -14.68 -31.70
C ASP A 142 -9.10 -16.19 -31.72
N ASP A 143 -10.06 -16.64 -32.49
CA ASP A 143 -10.44 -18.04 -32.65
C ASP A 143 -9.36 -18.89 -33.30
N ALA A 144 -8.46 -18.27 -34.10
CA ALA A 144 -7.35 -18.93 -34.77
C ALA A 144 -6.11 -19.07 -33.86
N GLY A 145 -6.09 -18.47 -32.66
CA GLY A 145 -4.99 -18.53 -31.71
C GLY A 145 -3.74 -17.72 -32.13
N LEU A 146 -3.89 -16.79 -33.07
CA LEU A 146 -2.83 -15.89 -33.54
C LEU A 146 -2.60 -14.71 -32.59
N VAL A 147 -3.68 -14.21 -31.99
CA VAL A 147 -3.67 -13.13 -31.04
C VAL A 147 -4.15 -13.63 -29.68
N GLY A 148 -3.36 -13.34 -28.65
CA GLY A 148 -3.73 -13.60 -27.27
C GLY A 148 -3.04 -12.57 -26.39
N ALA A 149 -3.84 -11.73 -25.72
CA ALA A 149 -3.33 -10.70 -24.83
C ALA A 149 -4.20 -10.61 -23.56
N ALA A 150 -3.55 -10.28 -22.44
CA ALA A 150 -4.23 -9.86 -21.23
C ALA A 150 -3.74 -8.46 -20.83
N LEU A 151 -4.67 -7.61 -20.40
CA LEU A 151 -4.39 -6.23 -20.01
C LEU A 151 -5.00 -5.95 -18.64
N ASP A 152 -4.28 -5.21 -17.81
CA ASP A 152 -4.78 -4.70 -16.54
C ASP A 152 -5.26 -3.26 -16.73
N PRO A 153 -6.58 -3.02 -16.92
CA PRO A 153 -7.11 -1.68 -17.16
C PRO A 153 -7.14 -0.88 -15.85
N PRO A 154 -6.63 0.37 -15.84
CA PRO A 154 -6.70 1.26 -14.68
C PRO A 154 -8.13 1.51 -14.16
N VAL A 155 -9.10 1.53 -15.05
CA VAL A 155 -10.53 1.62 -14.73
C VAL A 155 -11.20 0.34 -15.19
N PRO A 156 -11.32 -0.66 -14.29
CA PRO A 156 -11.90 -1.95 -14.64
C PRO A 156 -13.34 -1.81 -15.13
N PRO A 157 -13.71 -2.41 -16.28
CA PRO A 157 -15.12 -2.57 -16.64
C PRO A 157 -15.79 -3.60 -15.71
N GLY A 158 -17.07 -3.68 -15.71
CA GLY A 158 -17.78 -4.82 -15.13
C GLY A 158 -17.39 -6.12 -15.85
N THR A 159 -17.58 -7.28 -15.22
CA THR A 159 -17.31 -8.58 -15.83
C THR A 159 -18.21 -8.79 -17.06
N PHE A 160 -17.61 -9.18 -18.17
CA PHE A 160 -18.29 -9.53 -19.42
C PHE A 160 -17.47 -10.57 -20.18
N CYS A 161 -18.09 -11.22 -21.19
CA CYS A 161 -17.44 -12.18 -22.06
C CYS A 161 -18.22 -12.23 -23.37
N ASP A 162 -17.72 -11.53 -24.38
CA ASP A 162 -18.44 -11.32 -25.65
C ASP A 162 -17.56 -11.67 -26.86
N TRP A 163 -18.20 -12.15 -27.92
CA TRP A 163 -17.60 -12.37 -29.22
C TRP A 163 -17.95 -11.23 -30.17
N ASP A 164 -16.96 -10.78 -30.95
CA ASP A 164 -17.12 -9.70 -31.92
C ASP A 164 -16.16 -9.93 -33.11
N ASP A 165 -16.15 -9.02 -34.08
CA ASP A 165 -15.20 -8.97 -35.19
C ASP A 165 -13.88 -8.28 -34.83
N HIS A 166 -13.75 -7.71 -33.65
CA HIS A 166 -12.57 -6.99 -33.14
C HIS A 166 -12.45 -7.08 -31.62
N VAL A 167 -11.27 -6.73 -31.09
CA VAL A 167 -11.05 -6.65 -29.63
C VAL A 167 -11.79 -5.43 -29.07
N ALA A 168 -12.72 -5.64 -28.16
CA ALA A 168 -13.46 -4.59 -27.49
C ALA A 168 -12.55 -3.85 -26.46
N LEU A 169 -12.07 -2.67 -26.84
CA LEU A 169 -11.20 -1.83 -26.03
C LEU A 169 -11.76 -0.42 -25.91
N GLU A 170 -12.46 -0.14 -24.83
CA GLU A 170 -12.92 1.21 -24.57
C GLU A 170 -11.80 2.09 -24.04
N ARG A 171 -11.66 3.27 -24.61
CA ARG A 171 -10.60 4.21 -24.20
C ARG A 171 -10.73 4.64 -22.74
N SER A 172 -11.95 4.71 -22.22
CA SER A 172 -12.26 5.08 -20.85
C SER A 172 -11.68 4.13 -19.79
N TRP A 173 -11.38 2.89 -20.15
CA TRP A 173 -10.78 1.91 -19.24
C TRP A 173 -9.28 2.13 -19.05
N PHE A 174 -8.62 2.72 -20.03
CA PHE A 174 -7.16 2.81 -20.11
C PHE A 174 -6.61 4.23 -20.03
N ALA A 175 -7.40 5.22 -20.40
CA ALA A 175 -6.91 6.59 -20.54
C ALA A 175 -7.82 7.59 -19.81
N PRO A 176 -7.24 8.67 -19.27
CA PRO A 176 -8.01 9.73 -18.64
C PRO A 176 -8.95 10.41 -19.66
N GLN A 177 -10.21 10.52 -19.31
CA GLN A 177 -11.23 11.16 -20.14
C GLN A 177 -12.22 11.96 -19.29
N GLY A 178 -12.71 13.07 -19.86
CA GLY A 178 -13.67 13.94 -19.22
C GLY A 178 -13.08 14.69 -18.01
N ARG A 179 -13.95 15.13 -17.11
CA ARG A 179 -13.59 15.84 -15.89
C ARG A 179 -13.67 14.87 -14.70
N TYR A 180 -12.55 14.68 -14.01
CA TYR A 180 -12.46 13.73 -12.89
C TYR A 180 -11.50 14.23 -11.82
N ALA A 181 -11.60 13.67 -10.62
CA ALA A 181 -10.61 13.84 -9.57
C ALA A 181 -9.81 12.55 -9.40
N LEU A 182 -8.48 12.71 -9.23
CA LEU A 182 -7.59 11.65 -8.74
C LEU A 182 -7.01 12.09 -7.41
N ALA A 183 -7.24 11.29 -6.37
CA ALA A 183 -6.72 11.54 -5.04
C ALA A 183 -5.69 10.48 -4.64
N LEU A 184 -4.52 10.95 -4.19
CA LEU A 184 -3.53 10.15 -3.50
C LEU A 184 -3.82 10.18 -2.00
N VAL A 185 -4.01 9.00 -1.42
CA VAL A 185 -4.36 8.83 0.00
C VAL A 185 -3.34 7.93 0.69
N ARG A 186 -2.66 8.48 1.67
CA ARG A 186 -1.73 7.76 2.57
C ARG A 186 -2.08 8.10 4.02
N ALA A 187 -1.43 7.46 4.97
CA ALA A 187 -1.67 7.71 6.39
C ALA A 187 -1.24 9.11 6.87
N ASP A 188 -0.34 9.76 6.15
CA ASP A 188 0.32 11.03 6.49
C ASP A 188 0.36 12.05 5.36
N LEU A 189 -0.11 11.66 4.16
CA LEU A 189 -0.08 12.47 2.96
C LEU A 189 -1.40 12.36 2.20
N PHE A 190 -1.97 13.50 1.86
CA PHE A 190 -3.11 13.61 0.96
C PHE A 190 -2.78 14.60 -0.16
N ALA A 191 -3.16 14.23 -1.37
CA ALA A 191 -3.10 15.13 -2.51
C ALA A 191 -4.23 14.77 -3.49
N VAL A 192 -4.93 15.77 -4.01
CA VAL A 192 -5.98 15.58 -5.01
C VAL A 192 -5.83 16.58 -6.13
N GLY A 193 -5.95 16.11 -7.35
CA GLY A 193 -6.02 16.93 -8.54
C GLY A 193 -7.35 16.76 -9.26
N VAL A 194 -7.92 17.85 -9.76
CA VAL A 194 -9.00 17.82 -10.73
C VAL A 194 -8.36 17.91 -12.12
N TYR A 195 -8.80 17.03 -13.01
CA TYR A 195 -8.25 16.90 -14.35
C TYR A 195 -9.34 17.04 -15.42
N GLU A 196 -8.94 17.61 -16.56
CA GLU A 196 -9.68 17.56 -17.82
C GLU A 196 -8.86 16.78 -18.85
N GLY A 197 -9.20 15.52 -19.06
CA GLY A 197 -8.33 14.59 -19.78
C GLY A 197 -6.99 14.39 -19.03
N THR A 198 -5.86 14.79 -19.60
CA THR A 198 -4.54 14.71 -18.99
C THR A 198 -4.08 15.99 -18.30
N GLU A 199 -4.79 17.10 -18.48
CA GLU A 199 -4.45 18.39 -17.91
C GLU A 199 -5.00 18.54 -16.49
N ARG A 200 -4.14 18.88 -15.53
CA ARG A 200 -4.57 19.17 -14.16
C ARG A 200 -5.03 20.63 -14.08
N VAL A 201 -6.31 20.85 -13.80
CA VAL A 201 -6.94 22.16 -13.73
C VAL A 201 -7.05 22.71 -12.32
N ASP A 202 -7.02 21.85 -11.29
CA ASP A 202 -7.02 22.25 -9.88
C ASP A 202 -6.21 21.27 -9.03
N PHE A 203 -5.74 21.73 -7.87
CA PHE A 203 -4.92 20.97 -6.95
C PHE A 203 -5.17 21.37 -5.51
N SER A 204 -5.26 20.37 -4.63
CA SER A 204 -5.22 20.54 -3.18
C SER A 204 -4.38 19.41 -2.57
N GLY A 205 -3.62 19.72 -1.53
CA GLY A 205 -2.81 18.69 -0.87
C GLY A 205 -2.23 19.18 0.45
N PHE A 206 -2.03 18.25 1.38
CA PHE A 206 -1.45 18.50 2.70
C PHE A 206 -0.74 17.27 3.24
N GLU A 207 0.17 17.51 4.16
CA GLU A 207 0.85 16.49 4.96
C GLU A 207 0.41 16.62 6.42
N SER A 208 0.32 15.51 7.11
CA SER A 208 0.03 15.47 8.53
C SER A 208 1.20 14.89 9.31
N ASP A 209 1.55 15.51 10.43
CA ASP A 209 2.60 15.03 11.35
C ASP A 209 2.18 13.74 12.06
N VAL A 210 2.09 12.65 11.30
CA VAL A 210 1.90 11.31 11.87
C VAL A 210 3.24 10.83 12.39
N LYS A 211 3.40 10.81 13.71
CA LYS A 211 4.65 10.42 14.39
C LYS A 211 5.10 9.03 13.92
N GLY A 212 6.24 9.01 13.23
CA GLY A 212 6.88 7.78 12.78
C GLY A 212 7.19 6.81 13.91
N GLN A 213 7.28 5.52 13.59
CA GLN A 213 7.66 4.45 14.51
C GLN A 213 9.08 4.65 15.03
N HIS A 214 9.27 5.42 16.10
CA HIS A 214 10.49 5.35 16.87
C HIS A 214 10.30 4.33 18.00
N SER A 215 10.79 3.12 17.78
CA SER A 215 10.83 2.04 18.75
C SER A 215 11.76 2.40 19.90
N LYS A 216 11.22 3.04 20.94
CA LYS A 216 11.82 3.01 22.29
C LYS A 216 10.84 2.22 23.16
N GLY A 217 11.19 0.94 23.38
CA GLY A 217 10.37 0.02 24.15
C GLY A 217 10.04 0.50 25.55
N GLY A 218 8.83 0.18 25.99
CA GLY A 218 8.34 0.43 27.32
C GLY A 218 6.83 0.70 27.31
N TYR A 219 6.22 0.81 28.46
CA TYR A 219 4.80 1.09 28.76
C TYR A 219 4.14 2.24 27.96
N SER A 220 4.88 2.91 27.10
CA SER A 220 4.43 3.98 26.21
C SER A 220 3.98 3.48 24.83
N GLN A 221 4.26 2.23 24.43
CA GLN A 221 4.00 1.77 23.05
C GLN A 221 2.50 1.79 22.72
N SER A 222 1.65 1.24 23.59
CA SER A 222 0.19 1.25 23.39
C SER A 222 -0.42 2.67 23.41
N ARG A 223 0.21 3.61 24.10
CA ARG A 223 -0.21 5.02 24.09
C ARG A 223 0.22 5.70 22.79
N PHE A 224 1.42 5.40 22.28
CA PHE A 224 1.90 5.91 20.99
C PHE A 224 1.07 5.36 19.82
N GLU A 225 0.73 4.08 19.84
CA GLU A 225 -0.13 3.45 18.85
C GLU A 225 -1.51 4.12 18.80
N ARG A 226 -2.15 4.31 19.96
CA ARG A 226 -3.45 5.01 20.03
C ARG A 226 -3.39 6.45 19.52
N LEU A 227 -2.32 7.18 19.86
CA LEU A 227 -2.14 8.55 19.40
C LEU A 227 -1.92 8.62 17.89
N ARG A 228 -1.18 7.66 17.33
CA ARG A 228 -0.99 7.52 15.88
C ARG A 228 -2.30 7.20 15.19
N ASP A 229 -3.06 6.24 15.70
CA ASP A 229 -4.35 5.87 15.14
C ASP A 229 -5.36 7.03 15.19
N GLU A 230 -5.28 7.88 16.21
CA GLU A 230 -6.06 9.11 16.32
C GLU A 230 -5.64 10.13 15.26
N GLN A 231 -4.32 10.37 15.09
CA GLN A 231 -3.78 11.27 14.06
C GLN A 231 -4.12 10.81 12.64
N VAL A 232 -4.04 9.51 12.36
CA VAL A 232 -4.44 8.95 11.05
C VAL A 232 -5.95 9.16 10.82
N ARG A 233 -6.78 8.96 11.84
CA ARG A 233 -8.22 9.21 11.74
C ARG A 233 -8.53 10.68 11.43
N GLU A 234 -7.92 11.61 12.15
CA GLU A 234 -8.07 13.05 11.90
C GLU A 234 -7.64 13.39 10.47
N HIS A 235 -6.49 12.88 10.03
CA HIS A 235 -6.01 13.05 8.65
C HIS A 235 -7.02 12.55 7.62
N LEU A 236 -7.58 11.35 7.80
CA LEU A 236 -8.57 10.77 6.89
C LEU A 236 -9.91 11.55 6.92
N ASP A 237 -10.29 12.12 8.05
CA ASP A 237 -11.46 12.99 8.16
C ASP A 237 -11.28 14.29 7.36
N ASP A 238 -10.08 14.88 7.39
CA ASP A 238 -9.72 16.03 6.55
C ASP A 238 -9.74 15.67 5.06
N CYS A 239 -9.22 14.48 4.69
CA CYS A 239 -9.30 13.96 3.32
C CYS A 239 -10.77 13.85 2.83
N ARG A 240 -11.65 13.28 3.67
CA ARG A 240 -13.10 13.18 3.35
C ARG A 240 -13.73 14.54 3.13
N MET A 241 -13.39 15.54 3.96
CA MET A 241 -13.94 16.89 3.78
C MET A 241 -13.56 17.47 2.42
N VAL A 242 -12.30 17.34 2.00
CA VAL A 242 -11.85 17.83 0.69
C VAL A 242 -12.56 17.07 -0.44
N LEU A 243 -12.61 15.75 -0.39
CA LEU A 243 -13.26 14.94 -1.43
C LEU A 243 -14.75 15.26 -1.58
N ARG A 244 -15.45 15.50 -0.49
CA ARG A 244 -16.88 15.89 -0.52
C ARG A 244 -17.11 17.23 -1.22
N THR A 245 -16.18 18.19 -1.09
CA THR A 245 -16.32 19.47 -1.80
C THR A 245 -16.17 19.32 -3.30
N LEU A 246 -15.40 18.33 -3.77
CA LEU A 246 -15.12 18.08 -5.19
C LEU A 246 -16.23 17.28 -5.90
N ARG A 247 -17.01 16.48 -5.17
CA ARG A 247 -18.02 15.57 -5.75
C ARG A 247 -19.06 16.24 -6.63
N GLY A 248 -19.33 17.51 -6.43
CA GLY A 248 -20.26 18.27 -7.27
C GLY A 248 -19.67 18.77 -8.58
N ASP A 249 -18.33 18.77 -8.67
CA ASP A 249 -17.59 19.41 -9.76
C ASP A 249 -16.92 18.41 -10.71
N VAL A 250 -16.97 17.11 -10.40
CA VAL A 250 -16.33 16.05 -11.20
C VAL A 250 -17.32 14.92 -11.52
N ASP A 251 -17.12 14.31 -12.68
CA ASP A 251 -17.96 13.19 -13.14
C ASP A 251 -17.54 11.87 -12.49
N ARG A 252 -16.24 11.72 -12.17
CA ARG A 252 -15.64 10.50 -11.61
C ARG A 252 -14.61 10.83 -10.54
N LEU A 253 -14.46 9.91 -9.58
CA LEU A 253 -13.45 9.97 -8.54
C LEU A 253 -12.60 8.70 -8.57
N PHE A 254 -11.29 8.88 -8.67
CA PHE A 254 -10.31 7.81 -8.57
C PHE A 254 -9.46 7.96 -7.31
N LEU A 255 -9.17 6.85 -6.64
CA LEU A 255 -8.30 6.82 -5.46
C LEU A 255 -7.03 6.03 -5.76
N ALA A 256 -5.90 6.59 -5.40
CA ALA A 256 -4.59 5.95 -5.48
C ALA A 256 -3.88 6.04 -4.12
N GLY A 257 -2.99 5.12 -3.79
CA GLY A 257 -2.16 5.21 -2.59
C GLY A 257 -2.11 3.97 -1.73
N ASP A 258 -2.01 4.15 -0.42
CA ASP A 258 -1.95 3.04 0.54
C ASP A 258 -3.31 2.35 0.67
N ARG A 259 -3.35 1.04 0.42
CA ARG A 259 -4.60 0.26 0.46
C ARG A 259 -5.32 0.39 1.78
N LYS A 260 -4.61 0.36 2.92
CA LYS A 260 -5.24 0.45 4.25
C LYS A 260 -5.80 1.83 4.52
N ALA A 261 -5.12 2.89 4.05
CA ALA A 261 -5.60 4.25 4.16
C ALA A 261 -6.86 4.46 3.32
N ILE A 262 -6.89 3.93 2.09
CA ILE A 262 -8.06 3.99 1.20
C ILE A 262 -9.24 3.18 1.77
N GLU A 263 -9.01 1.98 2.26
CA GLU A 263 -10.04 1.17 2.94
C GLU A 263 -10.60 1.90 4.18
N ALA A 264 -9.73 2.52 4.98
CA ALA A 264 -10.15 3.28 6.17
C ALA A 264 -10.83 4.62 5.82
N LEU A 265 -10.53 5.19 4.66
CA LEU A 265 -11.19 6.38 4.15
C LEU A 265 -12.66 6.11 3.85
N ASP A 266 -13.01 4.90 3.39
CA ASP A 266 -14.37 4.44 3.12
C ASP A 266 -15.19 5.41 2.25
N GLU A 267 -14.56 5.97 1.21
CA GLU A 267 -15.20 6.84 0.23
C GLU A 267 -15.43 6.09 -1.09
N PRO A 268 -16.64 6.10 -1.65
CA PRO A 268 -16.92 5.45 -2.93
C PRO A 268 -16.12 6.12 -4.06
N ALA A 269 -15.49 5.28 -4.88
CA ALA A 269 -14.67 5.69 -6.01
C ALA A 269 -14.99 4.81 -7.23
N ASP A 270 -14.77 5.36 -8.44
CA ASP A 270 -15.00 4.64 -9.70
C ASP A 270 -13.87 3.62 -9.98
N ALA A 271 -12.66 3.90 -9.49
CA ALA A 271 -11.57 2.94 -9.48
C ALA A 271 -10.56 3.25 -8.35
N VAL A 272 -9.86 2.21 -7.90
CA VAL A 272 -8.87 2.28 -6.83
C VAL A 272 -7.61 1.55 -7.25
N ALA A 273 -6.44 2.19 -7.06
CA ALA A 273 -5.16 1.59 -7.31
C ALA A 273 -4.21 1.71 -6.10
N ALA A 274 -3.51 0.62 -5.78
CA ALA A 274 -2.42 0.68 -4.81
C ALA A 274 -1.19 1.30 -5.47
N VAL A 275 -0.73 2.45 -4.96
CA VAL A 275 0.39 3.21 -5.50
C VAL A 275 1.30 3.65 -4.36
N ASP A 276 2.61 3.48 -4.53
CA ASP A 276 3.60 3.92 -3.54
C ASP A 276 4.26 5.24 -3.98
N ALA A 277 3.49 6.33 -3.96
CA ALA A 277 3.97 7.68 -4.23
C ALA A 277 4.27 8.42 -2.93
N THR A 278 5.45 9.02 -2.83
CA THR A 278 5.95 9.72 -1.64
C THR A 278 6.57 11.07 -2.01
N GLY A 279 6.83 11.91 -1.04
CA GLY A 279 7.40 13.26 -1.21
C GLY A 279 6.36 14.36 -1.06
N ALA A 280 6.69 15.57 -1.49
CA ALA A 280 5.76 16.69 -1.41
C ALA A 280 4.43 16.39 -2.13
N PRO A 281 3.29 16.83 -1.62
CA PRO A 281 1.96 16.45 -2.12
C PRO A 281 1.79 16.56 -3.63
N GLU A 282 2.28 17.64 -4.22
CA GLU A 282 2.15 17.88 -5.66
C GLU A 282 3.00 16.91 -6.50
N ALA A 283 4.23 16.64 -6.09
CA ALA A 283 5.12 15.70 -6.76
C ALA A 283 4.63 14.26 -6.60
N ALA A 284 4.18 13.89 -5.40
CA ALA A 284 3.60 12.59 -5.12
C ALA A 284 2.34 12.33 -5.94
N LEU A 285 1.47 13.34 -6.09
CA LEU A 285 0.30 13.23 -6.97
C LEU A 285 0.69 13.03 -8.44
N GLY A 286 1.74 13.68 -8.92
CA GLY A 286 2.25 13.47 -10.28
C GLY A 286 2.71 12.02 -10.51
N THR A 287 3.43 11.44 -9.56
CA THR A 287 3.82 10.02 -9.58
C THR A 287 2.57 9.12 -9.53
N ALA A 288 1.65 9.39 -8.61
CA ALA A 288 0.41 8.64 -8.50
C ALA A 288 -0.45 8.69 -9.76
N PHE A 289 -0.49 9.83 -10.45
CA PHE A 289 -1.17 9.97 -11.74
C PHE A 289 -0.54 9.07 -12.81
N HIS A 290 0.78 9.07 -12.91
CA HIS A 290 1.49 8.23 -13.87
C HIS A 290 1.25 6.74 -13.60
N ASP A 291 1.41 6.32 -12.34
CA ASP A 291 1.27 4.92 -11.95
C ASP A 291 -0.17 4.44 -12.07
N PHE A 292 -1.15 5.28 -11.69
CA PHE A 292 -2.57 4.96 -11.83
C PHE A 292 -2.95 4.70 -13.29
N TRP A 293 -2.48 5.55 -14.23
CA TRP A 293 -2.78 5.41 -15.65
C TRP A 293 -1.79 4.51 -16.41
N THR A 294 -1.00 3.71 -15.71
CA THR A 294 -0.15 2.69 -16.30
C THR A 294 -0.92 1.38 -16.46
N THR A 295 -0.87 0.80 -17.65
CA THR A 295 -1.51 -0.47 -17.98
C THR A 295 -0.46 -1.55 -18.09
N ARG A 296 -0.64 -2.67 -17.41
CA ARG A 296 0.20 -3.85 -17.62
C ARG A 296 -0.37 -4.69 -18.74
N VAL A 297 0.50 -5.04 -19.67
CA VAL A 297 0.15 -5.83 -20.87
C VAL A 297 0.93 -7.14 -20.85
N TYR A 298 0.23 -8.22 -21.12
CA TYR A 298 0.77 -9.57 -21.24
C TYR A 298 0.44 -10.14 -22.62
N GLY A 299 1.45 -10.70 -23.31
CA GLY A 299 1.25 -11.56 -24.48
C GLY A 299 1.07 -13.00 -24.01
N LEU A 300 -0.06 -13.57 -24.31
CA LEU A 300 -0.44 -14.94 -23.94
C LEU A 300 0.11 -15.95 -24.95
#